data_8a8e33cbc0a33c324034bf1d7cc10c92
#
_entry.id   8a8e33cbc0a33c324034bf1d7cc10c92
#
_cell.length_a   1.000
_cell.length_b   1.000
_cell.length_c   1.000
_cell.angle_alpha   90.00
_cell.angle_beta   90.00
_cell.angle_gamma   90.00
#
_symmetry.space_group_name_H-M   'P 1'
#
loop_
_entity.id
_entity.type
_entity.pdbx_description
1 polymer ?
#
loop_
_entity_poly.entity_id
_entity_poly.type
_entity_poly.pdbx_seq_one_letter_code
_entity_poly.pdbx_strand_id
1 'polypeptide(L)' 'MRAGICPKCGSHDVYKRHNAWYLSGGDKTGIKMLHENYAEYTAVPTVYLCTDCGYFESYLEDDHALDLASRYWSRADNR' A
#
# COMPACT_ATOMS: atom_id res chain seq x y z
N MET A 1 11.69 0.31 4.96
CA MET A 1 11.44 -1.13 4.78
C MET A 1 11.63 -1.65 3.36
N ARG A 2 11.40 -0.85 2.37
CA ARG A 2 11.54 -1.32 0.98
C ARG A 2 12.99 -1.71 0.62
N ALA A 3 13.94 -1.19 1.36
CA ALA A 3 15.34 -1.57 1.20
C ALA A 3 15.71 -2.87 1.93
N GLY A 4 14.76 -3.49 2.61
CA GLY A 4 14.99 -4.75 3.31
C GLY A 4 15.54 -4.61 4.71
N ILE A 5 15.47 -3.41 5.28
CA ILE A 5 15.95 -3.14 6.64
C ILE A 5 14.80 -2.57 7.45
N CYS A 6 14.56 -3.16 8.61
CA CYS A 6 13.51 -2.69 9.51
C CYS A 6 13.94 -1.41 10.22
N PRO A 7 13.16 -0.31 10.14
CA PRO A 7 13.53 0.93 10.81
C PRO A 7 13.34 0.88 12.32
N LYS A 8 12.67 -0.15 12.84
CA LYS A 8 12.41 -0.26 14.28
C LYS A 8 13.47 -1.06 15.02
N CYS A 9 13.93 -2.17 14.41
CA CYS A 9 14.91 -3.03 15.10
C CYS A 9 16.19 -3.24 14.31
N GLY A 10 16.28 -2.73 13.07
CA GLY A 10 17.47 -2.84 12.26
C GLY A 10 17.69 -4.20 11.61
N SER A 11 16.73 -5.11 11.76
CA SER A 11 16.84 -6.45 11.19
C SER A 11 16.80 -6.42 9.68
N HIS A 12 17.49 -7.36 9.04
CA HIS A 12 17.42 -7.59 7.61
C HIS A 12 16.39 -8.66 7.22
N ASP A 13 15.65 -9.19 8.20
CA ASP A 13 14.63 -10.21 7.94
C ASP A 13 13.29 -9.56 7.63
N VAL A 14 13.27 -8.81 6.53
CA VAL A 14 12.09 -8.12 6.03
C VAL A 14 11.58 -8.85 4.80
N TYR A 15 10.31 -9.24 4.86
CA TYR A 15 9.65 -9.98 3.78
C TYR A 15 8.52 -9.15 3.21
N LYS A 16 8.22 -9.34 1.93
CA LYS A 16 7.17 -8.58 1.28
C LYS A 16 6.16 -9.50 0.62
N ARG A 17 4.93 -9.02 0.54
CA ARG A 17 3.88 -9.70 -0.21
C ARG A 17 2.96 -8.67 -0.83
N HIS A 18 2.79 -8.76 -2.14
CA HIS A 18 1.79 -7.98 -2.85
C HIS A 18 0.43 -8.64 -2.63
N ASN A 19 -0.61 -7.82 -2.53
CA ASN A 19 -1.96 -8.35 -2.46
C ASN A 19 -2.22 -9.12 -1.16
N ALA A 20 -1.64 -8.63 -0.07
CA ALA A 20 -1.75 -9.29 1.23
C ALA A 20 -3.01 -8.91 2.01
N TRP A 21 -3.82 -7.99 1.46
CA TRP A 21 -5.01 -7.50 2.13
C TRP A 21 -6.24 -8.20 1.57
N TYR A 22 -6.97 -8.88 2.44
CA TYR A 22 -8.19 -9.59 2.05
C TYR A 22 -9.29 -9.31 3.04
N LEU A 23 -10.54 -9.29 2.52
CA LEU A 23 -11.71 -9.32 3.37
C LEU A 23 -12.01 -10.76 3.76
N SER A 24 -12.77 -10.91 4.83
CA SER A 24 -13.33 -12.19 5.24
C SER A 24 -14.14 -12.76 4.06
N GLY A 25 -13.88 -14.00 3.70
CA GLY A 25 -14.52 -14.61 2.54
C GLY A 25 -13.65 -14.60 1.29
N GLY A 26 -12.44 -14.08 1.36
CA GLY A 26 -11.46 -14.18 0.28
C GLY A 26 -11.46 -13.05 -0.73
N ASP A 27 -12.34 -12.06 -0.59
CA ASP A 27 -12.32 -10.89 -1.46
C ASP A 27 -11.18 -9.98 -1.10
N LYS A 28 -10.52 -9.44 -2.13
CA LYS A 28 -9.40 -8.53 -1.92
C LYS A 28 -9.87 -7.20 -1.37
N THR A 29 -9.12 -6.68 -0.41
CA THR A 29 -9.29 -5.33 0.08
C THR A 29 -8.24 -4.45 -0.55
N GLY A 30 -8.61 -3.22 -0.85
CA GLY A 30 -7.67 -2.28 -1.43
C GLY A 30 -8.16 -0.87 -1.29
N ILE A 31 -7.40 0.04 -1.88
CA ILE A 31 -7.72 1.47 -1.85
C ILE A 31 -8.46 1.79 -3.14
N LYS A 32 -9.65 2.37 -3.00
CA LYS A 32 -10.44 2.75 -4.16
C LYS A 32 -9.94 4.06 -4.74
N MET A 33 -9.59 4.01 -6.00
CA MET A 33 -9.11 5.16 -6.75
C MET A 33 -10.20 5.58 -7.72
N LEU A 34 -11.00 6.57 -7.34
CA LEU A 34 -12.07 7.07 -8.19
C LEU A 34 -11.59 8.22 -9.04
N HIS A 35 -12.17 8.37 -10.22
CA HIS A 35 -11.91 9.51 -11.06
C HIS A 35 -13.20 10.01 -11.70
N GLU A 36 -13.12 11.15 -12.38
CA GLU A 36 -14.30 11.87 -12.84
C GLU A 36 -15.17 11.10 -13.84
N ASN A 37 -14.64 10.09 -14.49
CA ASN A 37 -15.41 9.23 -15.39
C ASN A 37 -16.12 8.10 -14.66
N TYR A 38 -16.12 8.15 -13.35
CA TYR A 38 -16.75 7.15 -12.48
C TYR A 38 -16.19 5.74 -12.61
N ALA A 39 -15.08 5.59 -13.31
CA ALA A 39 -14.39 4.32 -13.35
C ALA A 39 -13.76 4.06 -11.99
N GLU A 40 -13.98 2.86 -11.49
CA GLU A 40 -13.47 2.48 -10.19
C GLU A 40 -12.22 1.62 -10.39
N TYR A 41 -11.14 2.04 -9.77
CA TYR A 41 -9.91 1.28 -9.79
C TYR A 41 -9.51 0.98 -8.35
N THR A 42 -9.30 -0.28 -8.05
CA THR A 42 -8.88 -0.70 -6.71
C THR A 42 -7.41 -1.04 -6.72
N ALA A 43 -6.65 -0.29 -5.94
CA ALA A 43 -5.22 -0.49 -5.81
C ALA A 43 -4.93 -1.33 -4.59
N VAL A 44 -4.10 -2.35 -4.75
CA VAL A 44 -3.80 -3.29 -3.67
C VAL A 44 -2.38 -3.04 -3.17
N PRO A 45 -2.22 -2.75 -1.87
CA PRO A 45 -0.89 -2.46 -1.32
C PRO A 45 0.02 -3.69 -1.26
N THR A 46 1.32 -3.41 -1.26
CA THR A 46 2.33 -4.40 -0.92
C THR A 46 2.70 -4.21 0.54
N VAL A 47 2.71 -5.28 1.30
CA VAL A 47 3.05 -5.25 2.72
C VAL A 47 4.49 -5.71 2.90
N TYR A 48 5.24 -4.95 3.68
CA TYR A 48 6.60 -5.30 4.10
C TYR A 48 6.56 -5.57 5.59
N LEU A 49 7.00 -6.74 5.99
CA LEU A 49 6.91 -7.20 7.38
C LEU A 49 8.27 -7.64 7.88
N CYS A 50 8.66 -7.11 9.04
CA CYS A 50 9.83 -7.60 9.77
C CYS A 50 9.42 -8.78 10.64
N THR A 51 10.03 -9.94 10.40
CA THR A 51 9.68 -11.13 11.17
C THR A 51 10.36 -11.18 12.54
N ASP A 52 11.33 -10.30 12.79
CA ASP A 52 11.99 -10.27 14.10
C ASP A 52 11.18 -9.48 15.14
N CYS A 53 10.54 -8.39 14.75
CA CYS A 53 9.81 -7.57 15.72
C CYS A 53 8.32 -7.38 15.38
N GLY A 54 7.89 -7.80 14.20
CA GLY A 54 6.49 -7.69 13.80
C GLY A 54 6.09 -6.33 13.23
N TYR A 55 7.01 -5.39 13.11
CA TYR A 55 6.69 -4.11 12.48
C TYR A 55 6.41 -4.28 10.99
N PHE A 56 5.38 -3.62 10.51
CA PHE A 56 5.09 -3.71 9.07
C PHE A 56 4.66 -2.36 8.52
N GLU A 57 4.83 -2.22 7.22
CA GLU A 57 4.40 -1.04 6.45
C GLU A 57 3.73 -1.52 5.17
N SER A 58 2.78 -0.73 4.70
CA SER A 58 2.14 -0.99 3.42
C SER A 58 2.48 0.12 2.46
N TYR A 59 2.83 -0.25 1.23
CA TYR A 59 3.12 0.71 0.17
C TYR A 59 2.25 0.42 -1.04
N LEU A 60 1.81 1.49 -1.67
CA LEU A 60 1.09 1.40 -2.92
C LEU A 60 2.12 1.53 -4.04
N GLU A 61 2.51 0.40 -4.60
CA GLU A 61 3.54 0.32 -5.64
C GLU A 61 2.94 0.23 -7.03
N ASP A 62 1.87 0.99 -7.26
CA ASP A 62 1.10 0.98 -8.50
C ASP A 62 1.14 2.38 -9.07
N ASP A 63 1.90 2.57 -10.15
CA ASP A 63 2.09 3.89 -10.74
C ASP A 63 0.78 4.50 -11.23
N HIS A 64 -0.14 3.67 -11.73
CA HIS A 64 -1.44 4.16 -12.17
C HIS A 64 -2.25 4.71 -11.00
N ALA A 65 -2.25 4.00 -9.87
CA ALA A 65 -2.94 4.46 -8.68
C ALA A 65 -2.35 5.75 -8.14
N LEU A 66 -1.02 5.84 -8.12
CA LEU A 66 -0.35 7.06 -7.65
C LEU A 66 -0.68 8.25 -8.53
N ASP A 67 -0.75 8.02 -9.84
CA ASP A 67 -1.13 9.07 -10.78
C ASP A 67 -2.57 9.53 -10.54
N LEU A 68 -3.49 8.60 -10.36
CA LEU A 68 -4.89 8.94 -10.07
C LEU A 68 -5.02 9.76 -8.78
N ALA A 69 -4.29 9.35 -7.74
CA ALA A 69 -4.33 10.09 -6.49
C ALA A 69 -3.80 11.51 -6.65
N SER A 70 -2.73 11.70 -7.40
CA SER A 70 -2.15 13.02 -7.59
C SER A 70 -3.08 13.94 -8.37
N ARG A 71 -3.97 13.38 -9.19
CA ARG A 71 -4.90 14.18 -10.00
C ARG A 71 -6.21 14.48 -9.29
N TYR A 72 -6.73 13.52 -8.51
CA TYR A 72 -8.11 13.61 -8.03
C TYR A 72 -8.24 13.66 -6.52
N TRP A 73 -7.21 13.36 -5.77
CA TRP A 73 -7.25 13.45 -4.31
C TRP A 73 -6.82 14.83 -3.84
N SER A 74 -7.31 15.22 -2.67
CA SER A 74 -6.91 16.49 -2.06
C SER A 74 -5.51 16.36 -1.45
N ARG A 75 -4.74 17.44 -1.57
CA ARG A 75 -3.43 17.46 -0.93
C ARG A 75 -3.60 17.48 0.59
N ALA A 76 -2.73 16.72 1.26
CA ALA A 76 -2.83 16.59 2.71
C ALA A 76 -2.54 17.91 3.44
N ASP A 77 -1.78 18.82 2.83
CA ASP A 77 -1.44 20.11 3.41
C ASP A 77 -2.45 21.21 3.06
N ASN A 78 -3.54 20.86 2.42
CA ASN A 78 -4.63 21.78 2.07
C ASN A 78 -4.22 22.89 1.09
N ARG A 79 -3.33 22.63 0.19
CA ARG A 79 -2.91 23.61 -0.79
C ARG A 79 -3.49 23.33 -2.16
#